data_8274e911c9043f65fa02789d6f1d4bda
#
_entry.id   8274e911c9043f65fa02789d6f1d4bda
#
_cell.length_a   1.000
_cell.length_b   1.000
_cell.length_c   1.000
_cell.angle_alpha   90.00
_cell.angle_beta   90.00
_cell.angle_gamma   90.00
#
_symmetry.space_group_name_H-M   'P 1'
#
loop_
_entity.id
_entity.type
_entity.pdbx_description
1 polymer ?
#
loop_
_entity_poly.entity_id
_entity_poly.type
_entity_poly.pdbx_seq_one_letter_code
_entity_poly.pdbx_strand_id
1 'polypeptide(L)'
;MRCINAYVDYVVEENTQKSVDQGHSPWRLDPRYVALVEASIMISPEGIVGDYPIDYEDIIISYYDGVRAIAEINNGNSPVIRIYLEKIVRQDETGIWTMVGYEPSK
;
A
#
# COMPACT_ATOMS: atom_id res chain seq x y z
N MET A 1 20.50 -4.74 -0.06
CA MET A 1 19.14 -4.21 -0.17
C MET A 1 18.35 -5.03 -1.19
N ARG A 2 17.18 -5.51 -0.85
CA ARG A 2 16.39 -6.35 -1.74
C ARG A 2 14.99 -5.77 -1.90
N CYS A 3 14.60 -5.56 -3.16
CA CYS A 3 13.23 -5.20 -3.51
C CYS A 3 12.57 -6.43 -4.13
N ILE A 4 11.47 -6.88 -3.54
CA ILE A 4 10.71 -8.02 -4.03
C ILE A 4 9.51 -7.48 -4.78
N ASN A 5 9.31 -7.96 -6.01
CA ASN A 5 8.14 -7.56 -6.79
C ASN A 5 6.88 -8.19 -6.20
N ALA A 6 5.85 -7.38 -6.02
CA ALA A 6 4.55 -7.87 -5.56
C ALA A 6 3.76 -8.39 -6.76
N TYR A 7 2.92 -9.40 -6.51
CA TYR A 7 1.99 -9.84 -7.53
C TYR A 7 0.89 -8.78 -7.73
N VAL A 8 0.65 -8.42 -8.97
CA VAL A 8 -0.36 -7.42 -9.32
C VAL A 8 -1.34 -8.02 -10.34
N ASP A 9 -2.62 -8.03 -10.00
CA ASP A 9 -3.68 -8.47 -10.90
C ASP A 9 -4.43 -7.24 -11.41
N TYR A 10 -4.17 -6.86 -12.67
CA TYR A 10 -4.74 -5.66 -13.27
C TYR A 10 -6.26 -5.70 -13.34
N VAL A 11 -6.86 -6.87 -13.53
CA VAL A 11 -8.33 -6.99 -13.58
C VAL A 11 -8.92 -6.64 -12.22
N VAL A 12 -8.32 -7.17 -11.15
CA VAL A 12 -8.74 -6.86 -9.78
C VAL A 12 -8.56 -5.36 -9.49
N GLU A 13 -7.41 -4.78 -9.89
CA GLU A 13 -7.14 -3.37 -9.65
C GLU A 13 -8.10 -2.47 -10.43
N GLU A 14 -8.43 -2.82 -11.67
CA GLU A 14 -9.42 -2.06 -12.46
C GLU A 14 -10.80 -2.12 -11.82
N ASN A 15 -11.20 -3.28 -11.31
CA ASN A 15 -12.48 -3.41 -10.59
C ASN A 15 -12.48 -2.62 -9.30
N THR A 16 -11.37 -2.60 -8.59
CA THR A 16 -11.22 -1.79 -7.38
C THR A 16 -11.31 -0.29 -7.70
N GLN A 17 -10.71 0.13 -8.81
CA GLN A 17 -10.81 1.53 -9.24
C GLN A 17 -12.28 1.91 -9.49
N LYS A 18 -13.05 1.04 -10.13
CA LYS A 18 -14.48 1.29 -10.37
C LYS A 18 -15.24 1.43 -9.07
N SER A 19 -14.94 0.59 -8.06
CA SER A 19 -15.55 0.70 -6.74
C SER A 19 -15.20 2.03 -6.06
N VAL A 20 -13.96 2.44 -6.14
CA VAL A 20 -13.51 3.72 -5.57
C VAL A 20 -14.20 4.89 -6.26
N ASP A 21 -14.38 4.81 -7.59
CA ASP A 21 -15.12 5.83 -8.35
C ASP A 21 -16.57 5.97 -7.86
N GLN A 22 -17.13 4.92 -7.26
CA GLN A 22 -18.48 4.91 -6.71
C GLN A 22 -18.51 5.29 -5.22
N GLY A 23 -17.37 5.68 -4.65
CA GLY A 23 -17.27 6.12 -3.26
C GLY A 23 -16.91 5.03 -2.27
N HIS A 24 -16.59 3.82 -2.71
CA HIS A 24 -16.15 2.73 -1.84
C HIS A 24 -14.65 2.79 -1.64
N SER A 25 -14.19 2.33 -0.46
CA SER A 25 -12.77 2.19 -0.12
C SER A 25 -11.92 3.43 -0.48
N PRO A 26 -12.33 4.63 0.00
CA PRO A 26 -11.60 5.86 -0.36
C PRO A 26 -10.15 5.89 0.12
N TRP A 27 -9.79 5.01 1.07
CA TRP A 27 -8.42 4.91 1.56
C TRP A 27 -7.43 4.48 0.46
N ARG A 28 -7.92 3.85 -0.63
CA ARG A 28 -7.07 3.46 -1.76
C ARG A 28 -6.49 4.68 -2.49
N LEU A 29 -7.00 5.88 -2.23
CA LEU A 29 -6.47 7.13 -2.79
C LEU A 29 -5.33 7.72 -1.95
N ASP A 30 -5.07 7.15 -0.77
CA ASP A 30 -4.01 7.60 0.14
C ASP A 30 -2.88 6.57 0.14
N PRO A 31 -1.70 6.90 -0.41
CA PRO A 31 -0.60 5.91 -0.49
C PRO A 31 -0.12 5.46 0.88
N ARG A 32 -0.18 6.33 1.88
CA ARG A 32 0.20 5.97 3.24
C ARG A 32 -0.76 4.93 3.82
N TYR A 33 -2.06 5.11 3.58
CA TYR A 33 -3.05 4.16 4.08
C TYR A 33 -2.93 2.80 3.37
N VAL A 34 -2.67 2.80 2.06
CA VAL A 34 -2.45 1.56 1.32
C VAL A 34 -1.23 0.82 1.89
N ALA A 35 -0.15 1.54 2.19
CA ALA A 35 1.03 0.95 2.81
C ALA A 35 0.71 0.36 4.18
N LEU A 36 -0.11 1.06 4.98
CA LEU A 36 -0.55 0.57 6.28
C LEU A 36 -1.29 -0.76 6.15
N VAL A 37 -2.24 -0.84 5.23
CA VAL A 37 -3.04 -2.04 5.03
C VAL A 37 -2.16 -3.19 4.54
N GLU A 38 -1.30 -2.94 3.56
CA GLU A 38 -0.44 -3.99 3.00
C GLU A 38 0.55 -4.52 4.04
N ALA A 39 1.19 -3.65 4.81
CA ALA A 39 2.10 -4.07 5.86
C ALA A 39 1.36 -4.84 6.95
N SER A 40 0.14 -4.40 7.29
CA SER A 40 -0.68 -5.06 8.32
C SER A 40 -1.09 -6.47 7.89
N ILE A 41 -1.42 -6.66 6.62
CA ILE A 41 -1.75 -7.99 6.08
C ILE A 41 -0.53 -8.91 6.17
N MET A 42 0.67 -8.40 5.94
CA MET A 42 1.88 -9.19 6.06
C MET A 42 2.17 -9.62 7.49
N ILE A 43 1.80 -8.78 8.47
CA ILE A 43 1.92 -9.13 9.90
C ILE A 43 0.86 -10.15 10.29
N SER A 44 -0.37 -9.99 9.78
CA SER A 44 -1.51 -10.84 10.14
C SER A 44 -2.18 -11.38 8.87
N PRO A 45 -1.58 -12.39 8.23
CA PRO A 45 -2.09 -12.89 6.95
C PRO A 45 -3.47 -13.56 7.03
N GLU A 46 -3.90 -14.01 8.22
CA GLU A 46 -5.26 -14.55 8.39
C GLU A 46 -6.33 -13.47 8.44
N GLY A 47 -5.96 -12.21 8.46
CA GLY A 47 -6.88 -11.09 8.54
C GLY A 47 -6.64 -10.24 9.78
N ILE A 48 -7.16 -9.02 9.74
CA ILE A 48 -6.99 -8.05 10.81
C ILE A 48 -8.25 -8.03 11.66
N VAL A 49 -8.08 -8.32 12.96
CA VAL A 49 -9.17 -8.29 13.93
C VAL A 49 -8.88 -7.16 14.91
N GLY A 50 -9.82 -6.21 15.01
CA GLY A 50 -9.65 -5.04 15.85
C GLY A 50 -8.75 -4.00 15.20
N ASP A 51 -7.86 -3.41 15.98
CA ASP A 51 -6.95 -2.36 15.50
C ASP A 51 -5.87 -2.94 14.60
N TYR A 52 -5.35 -2.10 13.70
CA TYR A 52 -4.19 -2.49 12.88
C TYR A 52 -2.98 -2.74 13.78
N PRO A 53 -2.12 -3.71 13.43
CA PRO A 53 -0.94 -4.05 14.24
C PRO A 53 0.14 -2.95 14.24
N ILE A 54 0.07 -2.00 13.32
CA ILE A 54 0.95 -0.82 13.28
C ILE A 54 0.09 0.42 13.10
N ASP A 55 0.65 1.59 13.43
CA ASP A 55 -0.09 2.85 13.37
C ASP A 55 0.15 3.58 12.04
N TYR A 56 -0.82 4.39 11.64
CA TYR A 56 -0.70 5.22 10.45
C TYR A 56 0.53 6.14 10.54
N GLU A 57 0.84 6.63 11.75
CA GLU A 57 2.00 7.49 12.00
C GLU A 57 3.34 6.76 11.83
N ASP A 58 3.34 5.43 11.83
CA ASP A 58 4.55 4.64 11.58
C ASP A 58 4.93 4.62 10.11
N ILE A 59 4.06 5.11 9.24
CA ILE A 59 4.28 5.11 7.80
C ILE A 59 4.78 6.49 7.38
N ILE A 60 5.93 6.53 6.75
CA ILE A 60 6.54 7.78 6.28
C ILE A 60 6.69 7.72 4.77
N ILE A 61 6.08 8.67 4.06
CA ILE A 61 6.24 8.75 2.60
C ILE A 61 7.58 9.43 2.34
N SER A 62 8.54 8.66 1.85
CA SER A 62 9.90 9.16 1.58
C SER A 62 10.09 9.63 0.15
N TYR A 63 9.19 9.25 -0.75
CA TYR A 63 9.19 9.69 -2.13
C TYR A 63 7.75 9.79 -2.64
N TYR A 64 7.45 10.82 -3.42
CA TYR A 64 6.13 11.02 -3.98
C TYR A 64 6.21 11.91 -5.22
N ASP A 65 5.73 11.43 -6.36
CA ASP A 65 5.67 12.25 -7.58
C ASP A 65 4.26 12.29 -8.20
N GLY A 66 3.25 11.82 -7.46
CA GLY A 66 1.87 11.80 -7.92
C GLY A 66 1.48 10.52 -8.65
N VAL A 67 2.42 9.71 -9.09
CA VAL A 67 2.20 8.43 -9.78
C VAL A 67 2.92 7.30 -9.06
N ARG A 68 4.07 7.60 -8.48
CA ARG A 68 4.86 6.64 -7.68
C ARG A 68 5.09 7.20 -6.30
N ALA A 69 5.13 6.32 -5.32
CA ALA A 69 5.42 6.69 -3.94
C ALA A 69 6.20 5.57 -3.27
N ILE A 70 7.02 5.95 -2.29
CA ILE A 70 7.75 5.00 -1.46
C ILE A 70 7.34 5.29 -0.01
N ALA A 71 6.86 4.24 0.66
CA ALA A 71 6.47 4.31 2.07
C ALA A 71 7.48 3.55 2.91
N GLU A 72 8.04 4.21 3.92
CA GLU A 72 8.94 3.61 4.89
C GLU A 72 8.12 3.18 6.10
N ILE A 73 8.34 1.96 6.58
CA ILE A 73 7.62 1.43 7.74
C ILE A 73 8.53 1.55 8.96
N ASN A 74 8.21 2.48 9.84
CA ASN A 74 9.00 2.71 11.06
C ASN A 74 8.37 1.99 12.24
N ASN A 75 8.43 0.65 12.20
CA ASN A 75 7.89 -0.20 13.26
C ASN A 75 8.65 -1.53 13.28
N GLY A 76 9.26 -1.85 14.43
CA GLY A 76 10.09 -3.04 14.58
C GLY A 76 9.34 -4.36 14.45
N ASN A 77 8.00 -4.34 14.52
CA ASN A 77 7.17 -5.54 14.37
C ASN A 77 6.84 -5.84 12.90
N SER A 78 7.17 -4.94 11.99
CA SER A 78 6.86 -5.13 10.58
C SER A 78 7.89 -6.05 9.91
N PRO A 79 7.43 -7.04 9.10
CA PRO A 79 8.35 -7.88 8.32
C PRO A 79 8.89 -7.14 7.08
N VAL A 80 8.40 -5.94 6.79
CA VAL A 80 8.87 -5.12 5.68
C VAL A 80 9.26 -3.74 6.19
N ILE A 81 10.30 -3.15 5.59
CA ILE A 81 10.76 -1.82 5.95
C ILE A 81 10.35 -0.76 4.93
N ARG A 82 9.98 -1.19 3.71
CA ARG A 82 9.66 -0.24 2.64
C ARG A 82 8.65 -0.87 1.69
N ILE A 83 7.69 -0.05 1.26
CA ILE A 83 6.68 -0.48 0.29
C ILE A 83 6.72 0.49 -0.89
N TYR A 84 6.76 -0.07 -2.10
CA TYR A 84 6.76 0.68 -3.35
C TYR A 84 5.35 0.67 -3.92
N LEU A 85 4.83 1.86 -4.20
CA LEU A 85 3.45 2.07 -4.62
C LEU A 85 3.43 2.78 -5.97
N GLU A 86 2.44 2.41 -6.78
CA GLU A 86 2.28 3.03 -8.09
C GLU A 86 0.81 3.09 -8.47
N LYS A 87 0.42 4.13 -9.21
CA LYS A 87 -0.93 4.22 -9.80
C LYS A 87 -0.88 3.52 -11.16
N ILE A 88 -1.27 2.26 -11.18
CA ILE A 88 -1.17 1.42 -12.39
C ILE A 88 -2.41 1.47 -13.26
N VAL A 89 -3.57 1.87 -12.72
CA VAL A 89 -4.82 1.92 -13.47
C VAL A 89 -5.05 3.30 -14.05
N ARG A 90 -4.93 4.33 -13.21
CA ARG A 90 -5.18 5.72 -13.61
C ARG A 90 -4.16 6.62 -12.92
N GLN A 91 -3.48 7.46 -13.68
CA GLN A 91 -2.32 8.22 -13.20
C GLN A 91 -2.66 9.66 -12.82
N ASP A 92 -3.90 9.94 -12.45
CA ASP A 92 -4.31 11.26 -11.94
C ASP A 92 -4.71 11.14 -10.46
N GLU A 93 -5.20 12.23 -9.88
CA GLU A 93 -5.56 12.27 -8.46
C GLU A 93 -6.73 11.37 -8.08
N THR A 94 -7.49 10.87 -9.07
CA THR A 94 -8.57 9.92 -8.83
C THR A 94 -8.11 8.47 -8.91
N GLY A 95 -6.85 8.23 -9.29
CA GLY A 95 -6.30 6.88 -9.41
C GLY A 95 -5.95 6.25 -8.07
N ILE A 96 -6.21 4.94 -7.97
CA ILE A 96 -5.86 4.19 -6.76
C ILE A 96 -4.36 3.88 -6.73
N TRP A 97 -3.84 3.73 -5.51
CA TRP A 97 -2.47 3.29 -5.29
C TRP A 97 -2.43 1.77 -5.15
N THR A 98 -1.40 1.15 -5.72
CA THR A 98 -1.22 -0.29 -5.68
C THR A 98 0.21 -0.60 -5.25
N MET A 99 0.36 -1.55 -4.34
CA MET A 99 1.70 -2.02 -3.95
C MET A 99 2.28 -2.83 -5.11
N VAL A 100 3.40 -2.38 -5.65
CA VAL A 100 4.07 -3.06 -6.77
C VAL A 100 5.36 -3.74 -6.34
N GLY A 101 5.83 -3.48 -5.13
CA GLY A 101 7.01 -4.12 -4.58
C GLY A 101 7.20 -3.77 -3.13
N TYR A 102 8.10 -4.48 -2.47
CA TYR A 102 8.43 -4.22 -1.08
C TYR A 102 9.83 -4.68 -0.76
N GLU A 103 10.36 -4.17 0.33
CA GLU A 103 11.69 -4.53 0.82
C GLU A 103 11.53 -5.14 2.20
N PRO A 104 11.93 -6.42 2.38
CA PRO A 104 11.81 -7.06 3.69
C PRO A 104 12.81 -6.46 4.68
N SER A 105 12.46 -6.57 5.97
CA SER A 105 13.30 -6.05 7.04
C SER A 105 14.56 -6.88 7.25
N LYS A 106 14.61 -8.10 6.74
CA LYS A 106 15.79 -8.96 6.80
C LYS A 106 15.96 -9.79 5.55
#